data_65934352291f13652df09c0e3f6c5dda
#
_entry.id   65934352291f13652df09c0e3f6c5dda
#
_cell.length_a   1.000
_cell.length_b   1.000
_cell.length_c   1.000
_cell.angle_alpha   90.00
_cell.angle_beta   90.00
_cell.angle_gamma   90.00
#
_symmetry.space_group_name_H-M   'P 1'
#
loop_
_entity.id
_entity.type
_entity.pdbx_description
1 polymer ?
#
loop_
_entity_poly.entity_id
_entity_poly.type
_entity_poly.pdbx_seq_one_letter_code
_entity_poly.pdbx_strand_id
1 'polypeptide(L)'
;MKAAVLYGKEDVRVEEVPERALAPGEVRIRIEAALTCGTDLKVFKRGYHAKMIVPPAVFGHELAGEISEVTPGARGWPVGERVVVANSAPCGECFFCRNGQENLCDDLLFLNGAYAESIAVPARLVQKNLLRLKPSTGFRDAALTEPLACVAQGIADCQLRAGQRVLVIGAGPIGLMATVLAVQSGCTVDVLGRGKQRLERSRALGARTTIPNDTPEDFPESLRTLLAANEPWDVVFEAVGKPATWEAGTQLVRKGGLVNLFGGCPAGTKMALDTGRMHYSGLTLKASFHHTPRTIRRALELIESGVVRAADFVDGECPLSRLPELFKSMSAGNRFVKTQVQVDR
;
A
#
# COMPACT_ATOMS: atom_id res chain seq x y z
N MET A 1 26.95 -5.90 -2.43
CA MET A 1 25.72 -6.48 -1.90
C MET A 1 24.85 -7.03 -3.01
N LYS A 2 24.15 -8.14 -2.76
CA LYS A 2 23.15 -8.63 -3.73
C LYS A 2 21.90 -7.74 -3.70
N ALA A 3 21.39 -7.40 -4.87
CA ALA A 3 20.19 -6.59 -5.01
C ALA A 3 19.44 -6.90 -6.30
N ALA A 4 18.12 -6.72 -6.29
CA ALA A 4 17.30 -6.73 -7.49
C ALA A 4 17.28 -5.34 -8.11
N VAL A 5 17.78 -5.21 -9.32
CA VAL A 5 17.89 -3.97 -10.08
C VAL A 5 16.86 -3.97 -11.21
N LEU A 6 16.02 -2.94 -11.25
CA LEU A 6 15.12 -2.67 -12.37
C LEU A 6 15.88 -1.93 -13.46
N TYR A 7 15.96 -2.51 -14.67
CA TYR A 7 16.59 -1.91 -15.85
C TYR A 7 15.59 -1.30 -16.83
N GLY A 8 14.35 -1.78 -16.80
CA GLY A 8 13.30 -1.31 -17.69
C GLY A 8 12.06 -2.19 -17.65
N LYS A 9 11.25 -2.12 -18.70
CA LYS A 9 10.02 -2.89 -18.81
C LYS A 9 10.31 -4.40 -18.77
N GLU A 10 9.75 -5.06 -17.76
CA GLU A 10 9.86 -6.52 -17.51
C GLU A 10 11.32 -7.02 -17.37
N ASP A 11 12.24 -6.10 -17.06
CA ASP A 11 13.67 -6.40 -16.88
C ASP A 11 14.10 -6.05 -15.46
N VAL A 12 14.03 -7.05 -14.58
CA VAL A 12 14.58 -7.03 -13.22
C VAL A 12 15.66 -8.10 -13.16
N ARG A 13 16.85 -7.76 -12.67
CA ARG A 13 18.00 -8.66 -12.53
C ARG A 13 18.49 -8.66 -11.10
N VAL A 14 18.90 -9.83 -10.61
CA VAL A 14 19.54 -9.94 -9.30
C VAL A 14 21.04 -10.04 -9.53
N GLU A 15 21.78 -9.09 -8.99
CA GLU A 15 23.21 -8.94 -9.23
C GLU A 15 23.94 -8.33 -8.04
N GLU A 16 25.25 -8.42 -8.05
CA GLU A 16 26.10 -7.72 -7.10
C GLU A 16 26.21 -6.23 -7.48
N VAL A 17 25.82 -5.37 -6.55
CA VAL A 17 25.94 -3.91 -6.70
C VAL A 17 26.83 -3.33 -5.59
N PRO A 18 27.56 -2.25 -5.86
CA PRO A 18 28.33 -1.57 -4.81
C PRO A 18 27.38 -0.96 -3.76
N GLU A 19 27.76 -1.04 -2.51
CA GLU A 19 27.07 -0.28 -1.47
C GLU A 19 27.44 1.20 -1.56
N ARG A 20 26.43 2.06 -1.61
CA ARG A 20 26.65 3.51 -1.59
C ARG A 20 27.20 3.94 -0.21
N ALA A 21 28.25 4.74 -0.20
CA ALA A 21 28.71 5.37 1.03
C ALA A 21 27.62 6.25 1.65
N LEU A 22 27.54 6.24 2.98
CA LEU A 22 26.55 7.05 3.71
C LEU A 22 27.02 8.50 3.83
N ALA A 23 26.09 9.43 3.64
CA ALA A 23 26.25 10.83 3.95
C ALA A 23 25.93 11.13 5.44
N PRO A 24 26.37 12.29 5.98
CA PRO A 24 26.02 12.67 7.35
C PRO A 24 24.51 12.65 7.62
N GLY A 25 24.10 12.07 8.75
CA GLY A 25 22.69 11.93 9.14
C GLY A 25 21.97 10.71 8.55
N GLU A 26 22.65 9.92 7.72
CA GLU A 26 22.10 8.70 7.15
C GLU A 26 22.45 7.47 8.00
N VAL A 27 21.65 6.43 7.83
CA VAL A 27 21.91 5.09 8.38
C VAL A 27 21.83 4.04 7.28
N ARG A 28 22.50 2.90 7.47
CA ARG A 28 22.31 1.69 6.67
C ARG A 28 21.44 0.71 7.45
N ILE A 29 20.46 0.15 6.80
CA ILE A 29 19.64 -0.94 7.35
C ILE A 29 20.03 -2.22 6.65
N ARG A 30 20.36 -3.26 7.40
CA ARG A 30 20.38 -4.65 6.96
C ARG A 30 18.92 -5.11 6.87
N ILE A 31 18.47 -5.52 5.71
CA ILE A 31 17.08 -5.88 5.48
C ILE A 31 16.81 -7.29 6.00
N GLU A 32 15.82 -7.45 6.87
CA GLU A 32 15.40 -8.72 7.46
C GLU A 32 14.08 -9.22 6.85
N ALA A 33 13.24 -8.31 6.38
CA ALA A 33 12.01 -8.63 5.66
C ALA A 33 11.71 -7.56 4.63
N ALA A 34 11.38 -7.99 3.42
CA ALA A 34 10.82 -7.16 2.35
C ALA A 34 9.56 -7.80 1.80
N LEU A 35 8.58 -7.00 1.39
CA LEU A 35 7.30 -7.49 0.88
C LEU A 35 7.04 -6.99 -0.54
N THR A 36 6.34 -7.82 -1.34
CA THR A 36 5.91 -7.41 -2.67
C THR A 36 4.71 -6.47 -2.62
N CYS A 37 4.68 -5.50 -3.53
CA CYS A 37 3.58 -4.55 -3.69
C CYS A 37 2.96 -4.62 -5.10
N GLY A 38 1.66 -4.32 -5.19
CA GLY A 38 1.00 -4.15 -6.50
C GLY A 38 1.59 -3.00 -7.33
N THR A 39 2.17 -2.00 -6.67
CA THR A 39 2.91 -0.91 -7.34
C THR A 39 4.17 -1.43 -8.02
N ASP A 40 4.92 -2.33 -7.37
CA ASP A 40 6.11 -2.94 -7.97
C ASP A 40 5.75 -3.72 -9.23
N LEU A 41 4.64 -4.47 -9.21
CA LEU A 41 4.16 -5.17 -10.41
C LEU A 41 3.78 -4.18 -11.53
N LYS A 42 3.13 -3.05 -11.20
CA LYS A 42 2.81 -2.01 -12.18
C LYS A 42 4.08 -1.39 -12.76
N VAL A 43 5.08 -1.14 -11.92
CA VAL A 43 6.39 -0.61 -12.32
C VAL A 43 7.15 -1.62 -13.18
N PHE A 44 7.21 -2.87 -12.79
CA PHE A 44 7.81 -3.95 -13.59
C PHE A 44 7.22 -3.99 -15.00
N LYS A 45 5.89 -3.98 -15.14
CA LYS A 45 5.20 -3.99 -16.44
C LYS A 45 5.42 -2.74 -17.29
N ARG A 46 5.68 -1.59 -16.68
CA ARG A 46 5.89 -0.30 -17.38
C ARG A 46 7.36 0.00 -17.63
N GLY A 47 8.24 -0.48 -16.76
CA GLY A 47 9.67 -0.19 -16.77
C GLY A 47 10.08 1.02 -15.97
N TYR A 48 9.18 1.81 -15.39
CA TYR A 48 9.47 3.01 -14.61
C TYR A 48 8.29 3.45 -13.74
N HIS A 49 8.56 4.36 -12.81
CA HIS A 49 7.53 5.15 -12.12
C HIS A 49 7.91 6.64 -12.17
N ALA A 50 6.99 7.47 -12.61
CA ALA A 50 7.27 8.88 -12.92
C ALA A 50 7.87 9.71 -11.74
N LYS A 51 7.61 9.30 -10.49
CA LYS A 51 8.07 10.00 -9.28
C LYS A 51 8.99 9.16 -8.38
N MET A 52 8.87 7.82 -8.39
CA MET A 52 9.50 6.98 -7.37
C MET A 52 10.77 6.29 -7.85
N ILE A 53 10.88 5.89 -9.10
CA ILE A 53 11.98 5.08 -9.59
C ILE A 53 12.27 5.34 -11.06
N VAL A 54 13.54 5.66 -11.35
CA VAL A 54 14.07 5.82 -12.71
C VAL A 54 15.16 4.78 -12.90
N PRO A 55 14.99 3.83 -13.84
CA PRO A 55 16.00 2.81 -14.11
C PRO A 55 17.33 3.36 -14.65
N PRO A 56 18.48 2.68 -14.37
CA PRO A 56 18.61 1.52 -13.52
C PRO A 56 18.54 1.87 -12.03
N ALA A 57 17.79 1.10 -11.23
CA ALA A 57 17.66 1.38 -9.81
C ALA A 57 17.35 0.10 -9.01
N VAL A 58 17.86 0.02 -7.77
CA VAL A 58 17.49 -1.05 -6.84
C VAL A 58 16.00 -0.96 -6.51
N PHE A 59 15.31 -2.10 -6.52
CA PHE A 59 13.86 -2.19 -6.56
C PHE A 59 13.25 -2.53 -5.21
N GLY A 60 11.91 -2.27 -5.06
CA GLY A 60 11.16 -2.55 -3.84
C GLY A 60 11.13 -1.40 -2.84
N HIS A 61 10.08 -1.36 -1.98
CA HIS A 61 9.87 -0.22 -1.09
C HIS A 61 9.18 -0.55 0.24
N GLU A 62 8.84 -1.80 0.51
CA GLU A 62 8.25 -2.25 1.79
C GLU A 62 9.30 -3.10 2.53
N LEU A 63 9.84 -2.62 3.64
CA LEU A 63 10.92 -3.31 4.35
C LEU A 63 10.96 -3.02 5.85
N ALA A 64 11.57 -3.94 6.59
CA ALA A 64 12.02 -3.77 7.97
C ALA A 64 13.35 -4.49 8.18
N GLY A 65 14.14 -4.07 9.15
CA GLY A 65 15.45 -4.66 9.40
C GLY A 65 16.17 -4.08 10.62
N GLU A 66 17.48 -4.23 10.63
CA GLU A 66 18.35 -3.74 11.70
C GLU A 66 19.34 -2.71 11.18
N ILE A 67 19.61 -1.68 11.96
CA ILE A 67 20.63 -0.69 11.62
C ILE A 67 22.01 -1.37 11.68
N SER A 68 22.73 -1.37 10.57
CA SER A 68 24.08 -1.94 10.44
C SER A 68 25.19 -0.90 10.43
N GLU A 69 24.88 0.36 10.06
CA GLU A 69 25.86 1.45 10.02
C GLU A 69 25.15 2.78 10.32
N VAL A 70 25.84 3.66 11.05
CA VAL A 70 25.34 4.97 11.46
C VAL A 70 26.39 6.03 11.21
N THR A 71 25.98 7.15 10.61
CA THR A 71 26.89 8.30 10.40
C THR A 71 26.70 9.40 11.43
N PRO A 72 27.69 10.31 11.60
CA PRO A 72 27.51 11.53 12.39
C PRO A 72 26.26 12.31 11.92
N GLY A 73 25.43 12.72 12.89
CA GLY A 73 24.15 13.42 12.60
C GLY A 73 22.91 12.54 12.71
N ALA A 74 23.00 11.23 12.56
CA ALA A 74 21.91 10.29 12.84
C ALA A 74 21.83 9.98 14.34
N ARG A 75 21.61 11.03 15.17
CA ARG A 75 21.64 10.92 16.64
C ARG A 75 20.49 10.04 17.16
N GLY A 76 20.82 9.24 18.20
CA GLY A 76 19.84 8.39 18.88
C GLY A 76 19.52 7.07 18.17
N TRP A 77 20.24 6.72 17.12
CA TRP A 77 20.10 5.47 16.38
C TRP A 77 21.36 4.60 16.55
N PRO A 78 21.38 3.61 17.49
CA PRO A 78 22.50 2.72 17.62
C PRO A 78 22.50 1.64 16.52
N VAL A 79 23.68 1.10 16.21
CA VAL A 79 23.83 -0.13 15.43
C VAL A 79 23.14 -1.28 16.18
N GLY A 80 22.46 -2.18 15.46
CA GLY A 80 21.65 -3.26 16.01
C GLY A 80 20.22 -2.87 16.36
N GLU A 81 19.84 -1.58 16.25
CA GLU A 81 18.44 -1.15 16.47
C GLU A 81 17.51 -1.77 15.44
N ARG A 82 16.42 -2.37 15.90
CA ARG A 82 15.37 -2.96 15.05
C ARG A 82 14.42 -1.87 14.58
N VAL A 83 14.26 -1.74 13.28
CA VAL A 83 13.57 -0.59 12.67
C VAL A 83 12.68 -0.98 11.49
N VAL A 84 11.72 -0.12 11.23
CA VAL A 84 11.01 -0.02 9.95
C VAL A 84 11.19 1.39 9.40
N VAL A 85 11.29 1.50 8.07
CA VAL A 85 11.37 2.78 7.39
C VAL A 85 10.28 2.86 6.32
N ALA A 86 9.62 4.03 6.21
CA ALA A 86 8.72 4.30 5.11
C ALA A 86 9.49 4.58 3.81
N ASN A 87 8.80 4.44 2.69
CA ASN A 87 9.39 4.67 1.36
C ASN A 87 9.42 6.15 0.93
N SER A 88 9.01 7.08 1.80
CA SER A 88 9.12 8.51 1.50
C SER A 88 9.16 9.39 2.75
N ALA A 89 9.62 10.63 2.56
CA ALA A 89 9.57 11.68 3.57
C ALA A 89 9.25 13.05 2.95
N PRO A 90 8.29 13.83 3.55
CA PRO A 90 7.98 15.18 3.12
C PRO A 90 9.09 16.18 3.52
N CYS A 91 9.19 17.32 2.82
CA CYS A 91 10.15 18.36 3.19
C CYS A 91 9.82 19.02 4.54
N GLY A 92 8.55 19.18 4.87
CA GLY A 92 8.08 19.80 6.11
C GLY A 92 7.83 21.31 6.01
N GLU A 93 8.17 21.96 4.90
CA GLU A 93 8.15 23.43 4.77
C GLU A 93 7.35 23.99 3.59
N CYS A 94 7.01 23.16 2.57
CA CYS A 94 6.19 23.61 1.45
C CYS A 94 4.74 23.92 1.88
N PHE A 95 3.97 24.51 0.98
CA PHE A 95 2.55 24.84 1.24
C PHE A 95 1.76 23.64 1.76
N PHE A 96 1.88 22.49 1.09
CA PHE A 96 1.14 21.28 1.46
C PHE A 96 1.54 20.76 2.85
N CYS A 97 2.82 20.73 3.16
CA CYS A 97 3.31 20.30 4.48
C CYS A 97 2.77 21.20 5.60
N ARG A 98 2.80 22.52 5.42
CA ARG A 98 2.29 23.48 6.41
C ARG A 98 0.77 23.42 6.59
N ASN A 99 0.04 22.88 5.62
CA ASN A 99 -1.42 22.69 5.69
C ASN A 99 -1.84 21.25 6.05
N GLY A 100 -0.93 20.41 6.57
CA GLY A 100 -1.24 19.04 7.00
C GLY A 100 -1.50 18.06 5.85
N GLN A 101 -1.08 18.41 4.64
CA GLN A 101 -1.19 17.60 3.42
C GLN A 101 0.17 17.08 2.98
N GLU A 102 0.94 16.54 3.91
CA GLU A 102 2.34 16.10 3.74
C GLU A 102 2.51 15.03 2.65
N ASN A 103 1.46 14.23 2.41
CA ASN A 103 1.39 13.28 1.30
C ASN A 103 1.39 13.93 -0.10
N LEU A 104 1.06 15.22 -0.19
CA LEU A 104 1.08 16.02 -1.41
C LEU A 104 2.30 16.94 -1.50
N CYS A 105 3.30 16.73 -0.67
CA CYS A 105 4.52 17.54 -0.62
C CYS A 105 5.15 17.75 -2.01
N ASP A 106 5.51 19.01 -2.35
CA ASP A 106 6.14 19.36 -3.63
C ASP A 106 7.52 18.68 -3.79
N ASP A 107 8.25 18.50 -2.69
CA ASP A 107 9.54 17.83 -2.61
C ASP A 107 9.45 16.56 -1.77
N LEU A 108 8.58 15.63 -2.18
CA LEU A 108 8.46 14.32 -1.53
C LEU A 108 9.66 13.45 -1.92
N LEU A 109 10.52 13.17 -0.94
CA LEU A 109 11.70 12.32 -1.14
C LEU A 109 11.26 10.85 -1.11
N PHE A 110 11.48 10.10 -2.19
CA PHE A 110 11.21 8.67 -2.25
C PHE A 110 12.44 7.82 -1.98
N LEU A 111 12.24 6.63 -1.42
CA LEU A 111 13.23 5.60 -1.16
C LEU A 111 12.79 4.28 -1.80
N ASN A 112 13.66 3.70 -2.61
CA ASN A 112 13.53 2.35 -3.16
C ASN A 112 14.79 1.55 -2.84
N GLY A 113 14.68 0.22 -2.88
CA GLY A 113 15.80 -0.66 -2.61
C GLY A 113 15.50 -1.74 -1.57
N ALA A 114 14.21 -2.07 -1.33
CA ALA A 114 13.83 -3.09 -0.37
C ALA A 114 14.24 -4.52 -0.78
N TYR A 115 14.45 -4.78 -2.07
CA TYR A 115 14.90 -6.09 -2.55
C TYR A 115 16.42 -6.14 -2.68
N ALA A 116 17.10 -6.01 -1.55
CA ALA A 116 18.56 -6.03 -1.42
C ALA A 116 18.96 -6.51 -0.03
N GLU A 117 20.25 -6.82 0.17
CA GLU A 117 20.79 -7.18 1.48
C GLU A 117 20.78 -6.00 2.45
N SER A 118 21.01 -4.79 1.94
CA SER A 118 21.03 -3.57 2.74
C SER A 118 20.48 -2.37 1.97
N ILE A 119 20.11 -1.31 2.70
CA ILE A 119 19.66 -0.06 2.12
C ILE A 119 20.22 1.13 2.90
N ALA A 120 20.74 2.13 2.17
CA ALA A 120 21.13 3.40 2.75
C ALA A 120 19.89 4.32 2.85
N VAL A 121 19.55 4.73 4.06
CA VAL A 121 18.37 5.55 4.35
C VAL A 121 18.76 7.02 4.45
N PRO A 122 18.24 7.90 3.59
CA PRO A 122 18.53 9.33 3.60
C PRO A 122 18.17 10.01 4.93
N ALA A 123 18.93 11.01 5.32
CA ALA A 123 18.79 11.74 6.58
C ALA A 123 17.36 12.25 6.85
N ARG A 124 16.66 12.74 5.80
CA ARG A 124 15.26 13.18 5.93
C ARG A 124 14.31 12.05 6.34
N LEU A 125 14.51 10.85 5.81
CA LEU A 125 13.75 9.66 6.22
C LEU A 125 14.11 9.22 7.64
N VAL A 126 15.40 9.26 7.99
CA VAL A 126 15.85 8.97 9.35
C VAL A 126 15.16 9.88 10.36
N GLN A 127 15.03 11.16 10.05
CA GLN A 127 14.41 12.14 10.94
C GLN A 127 12.88 12.01 11.04
N LYS A 128 12.21 11.64 9.94
CA LYS A 128 10.75 11.74 9.84
C LYS A 128 10.03 10.40 9.91
N ASN A 129 10.56 9.37 9.28
CA ASN A 129 9.86 8.13 8.97
C ASN A 129 10.67 6.85 9.20
N LEU A 130 11.74 6.91 9.96
CA LEU A 130 12.40 5.75 10.57
C LEU A 130 11.82 5.53 11.97
N LEU A 131 11.31 4.33 12.25
CA LEU A 131 10.64 4.01 13.51
C LEU A 131 11.29 2.78 14.16
N ARG A 132 11.43 2.81 15.50
CA ARG A 132 11.85 1.67 16.29
C ARG A 132 10.76 0.63 16.40
N LEU A 133 11.13 -0.62 16.39
CA LEU A 133 10.25 -1.74 16.65
C LEU A 133 10.32 -2.16 18.13
N LYS A 134 9.17 -2.52 18.72
CA LYS A 134 9.18 -3.23 19.99
C LYS A 134 9.88 -4.58 19.85
N PRO A 135 10.50 -5.11 20.91
CA PRO A 135 11.16 -6.42 20.86
C PRO A 135 10.26 -7.57 20.37
N SER A 136 8.95 -7.48 20.65
CA SER A 136 7.95 -8.48 20.25
C SER A 136 7.49 -8.37 18.79
N THR A 137 7.80 -7.26 18.09
CA THR A 137 7.33 -7.03 16.71
C THR A 137 8.22 -7.79 15.74
N GLY A 138 7.63 -8.70 14.94
CA GLY A 138 8.35 -9.40 13.88
C GLY A 138 8.69 -8.45 12.71
N PHE A 139 9.83 -8.66 12.04
CA PHE A 139 10.18 -7.86 10.86
C PHE A 139 9.19 -8.03 9.71
N ARG A 140 8.64 -9.25 9.55
CA ARG A 140 7.61 -9.55 8.56
C ARG A 140 6.33 -8.73 8.81
N ASP A 141 5.93 -8.58 10.08
CA ASP A 141 4.80 -7.73 10.44
C ASP A 141 5.13 -6.26 10.22
N ALA A 142 6.30 -5.82 10.67
CA ALA A 142 6.75 -4.44 10.54
C ALA A 142 6.84 -3.98 9.07
N ALA A 143 7.22 -4.84 8.14
CA ALA A 143 7.29 -4.52 6.71
C ALA A 143 5.92 -4.16 6.09
N LEU A 144 4.79 -4.47 6.77
CA LEU A 144 3.46 -4.03 6.38
C LEU A 144 3.18 -2.55 6.73
N THR A 145 4.07 -1.86 7.44
CA THR A 145 3.83 -0.49 7.91
C THR A 145 3.56 0.48 6.77
N GLU A 146 4.32 0.41 5.69
CA GLU A 146 4.16 1.33 4.54
C GLU A 146 2.77 1.18 3.88
N PRO A 147 2.37 0.01 3.37
CA PRO A 147 1.06 -0.13 2.72
C PRO A 147 -0.11 0.10 3.69
N LEU A 148 0.02 -0.29 4.96
CA LEU A 148 -0.99 -0.03 5.97
C LEU A 148 -1.14 1.47 6.26
N ALA A 149 -0.06 2.22 6.24
CA ALA A 149 -0.10 3.68 6.43
C ALA A 149 -0.83 4.39 5.29
N CYS A 150 -0.66 3.92 4.05
CA CYS A 150 -1.44 4.39 2.91
C CYS A 150 -2.94 4.12 3.12
N VAL A 151 -3.29 2.90 3.55
CA VAL A 151 -4.69 2.55 3.84
C VAL A 151 -5.24 3.37 5.01
N ALA A 152 -4.46 3.56 6.08
CA ALA A 152 -4.86 4.40 7.22
C ALA A 152 -5.14 5.85 6.81
N GLN A 153 -4.39 6.39 5.83
CA GLN A 153 -4.69 7.70 5.24
C GLN A 153 -6.04 7.65 4.50
N GLY A 154 -6.28 6.65 3.65
CA GLY A 154 -7.54 6.52 2.92
C GLY A 154 -8.75 6.35 3.84
N ILE A 155 -8.63 5.58 4.91
CA ILE A 155 -9.68 5.42 5.93
C ILE A 155 -9.93 6.73 6.69
N ALA A 156 -8.87 7.46 7.04
CA ALA A 156 -9.02 8.79 7.66
C ALA A 156 -9.75 9.78 6.75
N ASP A 157 -9.46 9.76 5.45
CA ASP A 157 -10.13 10.58 4.44
C ASP A 157 -11.62 10.22 4.27
N CYS A 158 -12.01 8.97 4.57
CA CYS A 158 -13.41 8.53 4.56
C CYS A 158 -14.22 9.06 5.76
N GLN A 159 -13.57 9.51 6.84
CA GLN A 159 -14.22 9.98 8.07
C GLN A 159 -15.29 9.01 8.59
N LEU A 160 -14.95 7.73 8.66
CA LEU A 160 -15.87 6.65 9.04
C LEU A 160 -16.47 6.88 10.43
N ARG A 161 -17.74 6.49 10.57
CA ARG A 161 -18.48 6.50 11.84
C ARG A 161 -19.01 5.11 12.14
N ALA A 162 -19.02 4.72 13.40
CA ALA A 162 -19.59 3.45 13.83
C ALA A 162 -21.04 3.30 13.34
N GLY A 163 -21.40 2.09 12.93
CA GLY A 163 -22.72 1.77 12.38
C GLY A 163 -22.87 2.01 10.88
N GLN A 164 -21.94 2.71 10.21
CA GLN A 164 -22.00 2.88 8.76
C GLN A 164 -21.76 1.57 8.02
N ARG A 165 -22.39 1.46 6.84
CA ARG A 165 -22.15 0.39 5.87
C ARG A 165 -21.05 0.83 4.88
N VAL A 166 -19.98 0.05 4.80
CA VAL A 166 -18.85 0.30 3.91
C VAL A 166 -18.76 -0.81 2.87
N LEU A 167 -18.65 -0.44 1.60
CA LEU A 167 -18.28 -1.36 0.54
C LEU A 167 -16.79 -1.17 0.21
N VAL A 168 -16.02 -2.24 0.28
CA VAL A 168 -14.65 -2.27 -0.24
C VAL A 168 -14.66 -2.93 -1.61
N ILE A 169 -14.26 -2.20 -2.65
CA ILE A 169 -14.09 -2.73 -4.01
C ILE A 169 -12.64 -3.15 -4.21
N GLY A 170 -12.40 -4.45 -4.22
CA GLY A 170 -11.09 -5.07 -4.37
C GLY A 170 -10.66 -5.88 -3.15
N ALA A 171 -10.46 -7.19 -3.31
CA ALA A 171 -9.98 -8.12 -2.29
C ALA A 171 -8.45 -8.34 -2.37
N GLY A 172 -7.68 -7.34 -2.80
CA GLY A 172 -6.22 -7.33 -2.75
C GLY A 172 -5.71 -6.90 -1.36
N PRO A 173 -4.37 -6.83 -1.15
CA PRO A 173 -3.79 -6.47 0.15
C PRO A 173 -4.37 -5.16 0.72
N ILE A 174 -4.51 -4.15 -0.12
CA ILE A 174 -5.07 -2.84 0.26
C ILE A 174 -6.53 -2.97 0.70
N GLY A 175 -7.37 -3.68 -0.08
CA GLY A 175 -8.78 -3.86 0.28
C GLY A 175 -8.96 -4.69 1.54
N LEU A 176 -8.11 -5.71 1.76
CA LEU A 176 -8.09 -6.49 3.01
C LEU A 176 -7.73 -5.63 4.22
N MET A 177 -6.70 -4.78 4.11
CA MET A 177 -6.33 -3.83 5.17
C MET A 177 -7.44 -2.80 5.42
N ALA A 178 -8.07 -2.27 4.35
CA ALA A 178 -9.20 -1.36 4.47
C ALA A 178 -10.39 -2.02 5.17
N THR A 179 -10.64 -3.31 4.89
CA THR A 179 -11.66 -4.10 5.59
C THR A 179 -11.40 -4.15 7.09
N VAL A 180 -10.16 -4.50 7.50
CA VAL A 180 -9.77 -4.53 8.92
C VAL A 180 -9.99 -3.18 9.59
N LEU A 181 -9.51 -2.09 8.98
CA LEU A 181 -9.60 -0.76 9.58
C LEU A 181 -11.04 -0.23 9.63
N ALA A 182 -11.87 -0.52 8.64
CA ALA A 182 -13.28 -0.15 8.64
C ALA A 182 -14.07 -0.94 9.69
N VAL A 183 -13.82 -2.25 9.83
CA VAL A 183 -14.40 -3.08 10.91
C VAL A 183 -13.99 -2.56 12.27
N GLN A 184 -12.71 -2.24 12.47
CA GLN A 184 -12.20 -1.65 13.72
C GLN A 184 -12.84 -0.28 14.04
N SER A 185 -13.25 0.46 13.00
CA SER A 185 -14.00 1.72 13.17
C SER A 185 -15.48 1.51 13.53
N GLY A 186 -15.93 0.27 13.76
CA GLY A 186 -17.32 -0.08 14.09
C GLY A 186 -18.26 -0.10 12.89
N CYS A 187 -17.74 -0.17 11.67
CA CYS A 187 -18.53 -0.25 10.45
C CYS A 187 -18.93 -1.69 10.10
N THR A 188 -20.04 -1.84 9.38
CA THR A 188 -20.41 -3.09 8.73
C THR A 188 -19.80 -3.09 7.32
N VAL A 189 -18.92 -4.05 7.03
CA VAL A 189 -18.13 -4.07 5.80
C VAL A 189 -18.56 -5.18 4.87
N ASP A 190 -18.84 -4.85 3.63
CA ASP A 190 -19.02 -5.79 2.52
C ASP A 190 -17.84 -5.65 1.55
N VAL A 191 -17.37 -6.76 0.95
CA VAL A 191 -16.22 -6.77 0.05
C VAL A 191 -16.62 -7.32 -1.31
N LEU A 192 -16.46 -6.50 -2.34
CA LEU A 192 -16.60 -6.89 -3.74
C LEU A 192 -15.22 -7.21 -4.32
N GLY A 193 -14.99 -8.43 -4.80
CA GLY A 193 -13.64 -8.80 -5.27
C GLY A 193 -13.57 -10.09 -6.04
N ARG A 194 -12.34 -10.54 -6.35
CA ARG A 194 -12.02 -11.72 -7.13
C ARG A 194 -11.21 -12.73 -6.34
N GLY A 195 -11.41 -13.99 -6.69
CA GLY A 195 -10.65 -15.12 -6.17
C GLY A 195 -11.20 -15.59 -4.82
N LYS A 196 -11.60 -16.87 -4.79
CA LYS A 196 -12.23 -17.52 -3.63
C LYS A 196 -11.42 -17.30 -2.34
N GLN A 197 -10.11 -17.60 -2.36
CA GLN A 197 -9.24 -17.48 -1.18
C GLN A 197 -9.19 -16.06 -0.61
N ARG A 198 -9.13 -15.02 -1.48
CA ARG A 198 -9.11 -13.62 -1.05
C ARG A 198 -10.43 -13.18 -0.43
N LEU A 199 -11.56 -13.66 -0.98
CA LEU A 199 -12.88 -13.41 -0.41
C LEU A 199 -13.09 -14.13 0.92
N GLU A 200 -12.62 -15.37 1.05
CA GLU A 200 -12.62 -16.10 2.33
C GLU A 200 -11.76 -15.37 3.37
N ARG A 201 -10.60 -14.86 2.98
CA ARG A 201 -9.74 -14.03 3.84
C ARG A 201 -10.43 -12.73 4.27
N SER A 202 -11.17 -12.07 3.36
CA SER A 202 -11.97 -10.90 3.72
C SER A 202 -12.99 -11.20 4.81
N ARG A 203 -13.64 -12.37 4.75
CA ARG A 203 -14.58 -12.82 5.80
C ARG A 203 -13.88 -13.07 7.14
N ALA A 204 -12.73 -13.75 7.11
CA ALA A 204 -11.92 -13.98 8.31
C ALA A 204 -11.44 -12.67 8.96
N LEU A 205 -11.27 -11.61 8.18
CA LEU A 205 -10.91 -10.27 8.63
C LEU A 205 -12.12 -9.39 9.02
N GLY A 206 -13.32 -9.95 9.07
CA GLY A 206 -14.52 -9.31 9.59
C GLY A 206 -15.47 -8.73 8.54
N ALA A 207 -15.29 -9.02 7.25
CA ALA A 207 -16.30 -8.67 6.26
C ALA A 207 -17.59 -9.44 6.52
N ARG A 208 -18.72 -8.74 6.61
CA ARG A 208 -20.05 -9.33 6.77
C ARG A 208 -20.44 -10.18 5.56
N THR A 209 -20.25 -9.62 4.38
CA THR A 209 -20.58 -10.25 3.10
C THR A 209 -19.42 -10.10 2.13
N THR A 210 -19.19 -11.15 1.34
CA THR A 210 -18.25 -11.10 0.22
C THR A 210 -18.99 -11.36 -1.08
N ILE A 211 -18.74 -10.53 -2.06
CA ILE A 211 -19.43 -10.49 -3.34
C ILE A 211 -18.42 -10.86 -4.42
N PRO A 212 -18.51 -12.03 -5.05
CA PRO A 212 -17.60 -12.40 -6.12
C PRO A 212 -17.87 -11.57 -7.38
N ASN A 213 -16.80 -11.15 -8.04
CA ASN A 213 -16.84 -10.49 -9.34
C ASN A 213 -15.72 -11.04 -10.21
N ASP A 214 -15.87 -12.29 -10.65
CA ASP A 214 -14.83 -13.02 -11.38
C ASP A 214 -14.83 -12.69 -12.88
N THR A 215 -15.92 -12.15 -13.43
CA THR A 215 -16.06 -11.76 -14.83
C THR A 215 -16.04 -10.23 -14.98
N PRO A 216 -14.89 -9.65 -15.43
CA PRO A 216 -14.78 -8.21 -15.63
C PRO A 216 -15.73 -7.64 -16.68
N GLU A 217 -16.03 -8.45 -17.68
CA GLU A 217 -16.89 -8.08 -18.80
C GLU A 217 -18.36 -7.89 -18.36
N ASP A 218 -18.79 -8.65 -17.33
CA ASP A 218 -20.15 -8.62 -16.78
C ASP A 218 -20.30 -7.61 -15.63
N PHE A 219 -19.29 -6.76 -15.39
CA PHE A 219 -19.33 -5.83 -14.25
C PHE A 219 -20.57 -4.92 -14.25
N PRO A 220 -21.06 -4.39 -15.38
CA PRO A 220 -22.31 -3.62 -15.43
C PRO A 220 -23.55 -4.43 -15.01
N GLU A 221 -23.63 -5.71 -15.37
CA GLU A 221 -24.75 -6.58 -14.96
C GLU A 221 -24.65 -6.99 -13.49
N SER A 222 -23.46 -7.36 -13.05
CA SER A 222 -23.17 -7.63 -11.63
C SER A 222 -23.52 -6.42 -10.77
N LEU A 223 -23.26 -5.20 -11.27
CA LEU A 223 -23.60 -3.96 -10.59
C LEU A 223 -25.12 -3.77 -10.45
N ARG A 224 -25.91 -4.02 -11.49
CA ARG A 224 -27.37 -3.96 -11.44
C ARG A 224 -27.94 -4.97 -10.45
N THR A 225 -27.44 -6.20 -10.47
CA THR A 225 -27.83 -7.26 -9.54
C THR A 225 -27.51 -6.86 -8.09
N LEU A 226 -26.32 -6.26 -7.86
CA LEU A 226 -25.94 -5.77 -6.54
C LEU A 226 -26.85 -4.66 -6.03
N LEU A 227 -27.19 -3.70 -6.89
CA LEU A 227 -28.10 -2.59 -6.56
C LEU A 227 -29.52 -3.08 -6.29
N ALA A 228 -29.98 -4.09 -7.01
CA ALA A 228 -31.30 -4.69 -6.78
C ALA A 228 -31.38 -5.52 -5.50
N ALA A 229 -30.27 -6.17 -5.12
CA ALA A 229 -30.20 -7.08 -3.97
C ALA A 229 -29.82 -6.41 -2.65
N ASN A 230 -29.32 -5.17 -2.67
CA ASN A 230 -28.77 -4.50 -1.49
C ASN A 230 -29.20 -3.04 -1.39
N GLU A 231 -29.38 -2.57 -0.17
CA GLU A 231 -29.39 -1.13 0.07
C GLU A 231 -28.01 -0.53 -0.24
N PRO A 232 -27.94 0.67 -0.83
CA PRO A 232 -26.68 1.35 -1.12
C PRO A 232 -25.84 1.57 0.15
N TRP A 233 -24.52 1.65 -0.01
CA TRP A 233 -23.56 1.84 1.08
C TRP A 233 -23.36 3.31 1.45
N ASP A 234 -23.06 3.59 2.71
CA ASP A 234 -22.68 4.94 3.19
C ASP A 234 -21.36 5.40 2.58
N VAL A 235 -20.39 4.49 2.52
CA VAL A 235 -19.06 4.74 2.00
C VAL A 235 -18.65 3.60 1.06
N VAL A 236 -18.05 3.96 -0.07
CA VAL A 236 -17.38 3.01 -0.98
C VAL A 236 -15.89 3.31 -0.97
N PHE A 237 -15.07 2.32 -0.61
CA PHE A 237 -13.61 2.37 -0.68
C PHE A 237 -13.13 1.57 -1.89
N GLU A 238 -12.69 2.28 -2.92
CA GLU A 238 -12.25 1.67 -4.18
C GLU A 238 -10.73 1.41 -4.15
N ALA A 239 -10.32 0.13 -4.23
CA ALA A 239 -8.94 -0.33 -4.09
C ALA A 239 -8.40 -1.11 -5.31
N VAL A 240 -9.01 -0.96 -6.49
CA VAL A 240 -8.63 -1.65 -7.74
C VAL A 240 -7.86 -0.73 -8.68
N GLY A 241 -8.36 0.49 -8.87
CA GLY A 241 -7.74 1.50 -9.73
C GLY A 241 -8.03 1.28 -11.23
N LYS A 242 -9.31 1.13 -11.58
CA LYS A 242 -9.79 1.13 -12.96
C LYS A 242 -10.92 2.15 -13.12
N PRO A 243 -11.07 2.83 -14.28
CA PRO A 243 -12.18 3.74 -14.51
C PRO A 243 -13.54 3.11 -14.22
N ALA A 244 -13.79 1.89 -14.69
CA ALA A 244 -15.04 1.18 -14.47
C ALA A 244 -15.35 0.93 -12.98
N THR A 245 -14.33 0.64 -12.14
CA THR A 245 -14.55 0.46 -10.70
C THR A 245 -14.75 1.80 -9.98
N TRP A 246 -14.17 2.88 -10.48
CA TRP A 246 -14.43 4.22 -10.00
C TRP A 246 -15.87 4.65 -10.30
N GLU A 247 -16.32 4.44 -11.55
CA GLU A 247 -17.70 4.69 -11.98
C GLU A 247 -18.71 3.88 -11.17
N ALA A 248 -18.43 2.59 -10.97
CA ALA A 248 -19.26 1.72 -10.15
C ALA A 248 -19.40 2.22 -8.71
N GLY A 249 -18.33 2.70 -8.12
CA GLY A 249 -18.35 3.29 -6.77
C GLY A 249 -19.39 4.40 -6.66
N THR A 250 -19.51 5.26 -7.68
CA THR A 250 -20.50 6.35 -7.69
C THR A 250 -21.94 5.86 -7.79
N GLN A 251 -22.18 4.67 -8.34
CA GLN A 251 -23.50 4.08 -8.44
C GLN A 251 -23.91 3.30 -7.19
N LEU A 252 -22.93 2.68 -6.50
CA LEU A 252 -23.17 1.84 -5.33
C LEU A 252 -23.32 2.63 -4.03
N VAL A 253 -22.83 3.85 -3.98
CA VAL A 253 -22.96 4.71 -2.81
C VAL A 253 -24.36 5.32 -2.71
N ARG A 254 -24.90 5.45 -1.49
CA ARG A 254 -26.20 6.11 -1.25
C ARG A 254 -26.16 7.62 -1.52
N LYS A 255 -27.32 8.25 -1.55
CA LYS A 255 -27.42 9.71 -1.51
C LYS A 255 -26.73 10.27 -0.25
N GLY A 256 -25.96 11.34 -0.41
CA GLY A 256 -25.16 11.94 0.65
C GLY A 256 -23.97 11.09 1.10
N GLY A 257 -23.62 10.01 0.36
CA GLY A 257 -22.51 9.13 0.69
C GLY A 257 -21.17 9.57 0.09
N LEU A 258 -20.11 8.85 0.44
CA LEU A 258 -18.74 9.15 0.05
C LEU A 258 -18.13 7.98 -0.74
N VAL A 259 -17.46 8.29 -1.84
CA VAL A 259 -16.60 7.35 -2.57
C VAL A 259 -15.14 7.76 -2.41
N ASN A 260 -14.34 6.89 -1.81
CA ASN A 260 -12.89 7.06 -1.75
C ASN A 260 -12.24 6.35 -2.95
N LEU A 261 -11.64 7.11 -3.82
CA LEU A 261 -10.93 6.67 -5.02
C LEU A 261 -9.46 6.42 -4.68
N PHE A 262 -9.20 5.32 -3.97
CA PHE A 262 -7.87 4.97 -3.46
C PHE A 262 -7.00 4.29 -4.53
N GLY A 263 -7.59 3.39 -5.31
CA GLY A 263 -6.88 2.70 -6.37
C GLY A 263 -6.47 3.64 -7.50
N GLY A 264 -5.17 3.88 -7.69
CA GLY A 264 -4.66 4.74 -8.78
C GLY A 264 -4.90 4.12 -10.16
N CYS A 265 -5.63 4.81 -11.04
CA CYS A 265 -5.83 4.45 -12.43
C CYS A 265 -4.57 4.70 -13.28
N PRO A 266 -4.40 4.04 -14.44
CA PRO A 266 -3.34 4.36 -15.40
C PRO A 266 -3.41 5.82 -15.86
N ALA A 267 -2.26 6.44 -16.08
CA ALA A 267 -2.20 7.80 -16.61
C ALA A 267 -2.92 7.91 -17.95
N GLY A 268 -3.59 9.03 -18.17
CA GLY A 268 -4.36 9.31 -19.40
C GLY A 268 -5.74 8.66 -19.46
N THR A 269 -6.12 7.82 -18.49
CA THR A 269 -7.49 7.28 -18.43
C THR A 269 -8.47 8.33 -17.90
N LYS A 270 -9.74 8.19 -18.30
CA LYS A 270 -10.84 9.04 -17.87
C LYS A 270 -11.97 8.18 -17.33
N MET A 271 -12.81 8.72 -16.46
CA MET A 271 -14.06 8.13 -16.02
C MET A 271 -15.23 9.04 -16.44
N ALA A 272 -16.38 8.43 -16.71
CA ALA A 272 -17.62 9.18 -16.92
C ALA A 272 -18.33 9.43 -15.59
N LEU A 273 -18.81 10.65 -15.38
CA LEU A 273 -19.61 11.03 -14.22
C LEU A 273 -21.00 11.48 -14.67
N ASP A 274 -22.02 10.85 -14.13
CA ASP A 274 -23.39 11.35 -14.24
C ASP A 274 -23.52 12.60 -13.35
N THR A 275 -23.58 13.77 -13.98
CA THR A 275 -23.65 15.07 -13.29
C THR A 275 -24.95 15.24 -12.53
N GLY A 276 -26.07 14.68 -13.03
CA GLY A 276 -27.35 14.68 -12.35
C GLY A 276 -27.27 13.87 -11.07
N ARG A 277 -26.74 12.65 -11.14
CA ARG A 277 -26.51 11.83 -9.94
C ARG A 277 -25.57 12.51 -8.95
N MET A 278 -24.47 13.06 -9.40
CA MET A 278 -23.53 13.78 -8.53
C MET A 278 -24.21 14.91 -7.75
N HIS A 279 -24.89 15.79 -8.48
CA HIS A 279 -25.51 16.98 -7.93
C HIS A 279 -26.73 16.66 -7.05
N TYR A 280 -27.71 15.94 -7.60
CA TYR A 280 -29.00 15.71 -6.91
C TYR A 280 -28.93 14.59 -5.86
N SER A 281 -27.88 13.80 -5.84
CA SER A 281 -27.63 12.85 -4.75
C SER A 281 -26.62 13.38 -3.72
N GLY A 282 -26.01 14.53 -3.92
CA GLY A 282 -25.07 15.14 -2.97
C GLY A 282 -23.86 14.24 -2.68
N LEU A 283 -23.30 13.59 -3.72
CA LEU A 283 -22.19 12.64 -3.54
C LEU A 283 -20.89 13.37 -3.24
N THR A 284 -20.07 12.76 -2.37
CA THR A 284 -18.69 13.18 -2.12
C THR A 284 -17.74 12.22 -2.82
N LEU A 285 -16.88 12.73 -3.72
CA LEU A 285 -15.76 11.98 -4.27
C LEU A 285 -14.47 12.48 -3.64
N LYS A 286 -13.71 11.57 -3.04
CA LYS A 286 -12.42 11.85 -2.39
C LYS A 286 -11.36 10.93 -2.97
N ALA A 287 -10.27 11.49 -3.49
CA ALA A 287 -9.09 10.72 -3.82
C ALA A 287 -8.12 10.69 -2.64
N SER A 288 -7.53 9.54 -2.35
CA SER A 288 -6.48 9.39 -1.35
C SER A 288 -5.20 8.94 -2.03
N PHE A 289 -4.12 9.65 -1.74
CA PHE A 289 -2.81 9.34 -2.28
C PHE A 289 -1.79 9.25 -1.16
N HIS A 290 -1.05 8.14 -1.12
CA HIS A 290 0.14 7.96 -0.29
C HIS A 290 -0.13 8.06 1.22
N HIS A 291 0.91 8.14 2.01
CA HIS A 291 0.90 8.22 3.48
C HIS A 291 1.52 9.54 3.98
N THR A 292 1.40 9.78 5.28
CA THR A 292 2.07 10.88 5.99
C THR A 292 2.90 10.31 7.14
N PRO A 293 3.83 11.07 7.74
CA PRO A 293 4.54 10.64 8.95
C PRO A 293 3.61 10.25 10.10
N ARG A 294 2.43 10.88 10.18
CA ARG A 294 1.41 10.52 11.17
C ARG A 294 0.82 9.14 10.90
N THR A 295 0.46 8.86 9.66
CA THR A 295 -0.15 7.56 9.32
C THR A 295 0.86 6.41 9.32
N ILE A 296 2.15 6.67 9.10
CA ILE A 296 3.23 5.68 9.29
C ILE A 296 3.32 5.27 10.77
N ARG A 297 3.32 6.21 11.70
CA ARG A 297 3.29 5.90 13.14
C ARG A 297 2.04 5.13 13.51
N ARG A 298 0.87 5.57 13.02
CA ARG A 298 -0.39 4.87 13.27
C ARG A 298 -0.41 3.44 12.75
N ALA A 299 0.18 3.20 11.58
CA ALA A 299 0.29 1.86 11.00
C ALA A 299 1.16 0.93 11.88
N LEU A 300 2.30 1.42 12.36
CA LEU A 300 3.13 0.63 13.28
C LEU A 300 2.39 0.33 14.59
N GLU A 301 1.67 1.29 15.17
CA GLU A 301 0.83 1.06 16.37
C GLU A 301 -0.20 -0.05 16.15
N LEU A 302 -0.86 -0.08 14.99
CA LEU A 302 -1.85 -1.10 14.63
C LEU A 302 -1.21 -2.49 14.49
N ILE A 303 0.00 -2.56 13.95
CA ILE A 303 0.78 -3.79 13.86
C ILE A 303 1.19 -4.24 15.27
N GLU A 304 1.78 -3.36 16.06
CA GLU A 304 2.28 -3.67 17.41
C GLU A 304 1.17 -4.01 18.41
N SER A 305 -0.06 -3.56 18.16
CA SER A 305 -1.25 -3.96 18.93
C SER A 305 -1.90 -5.25 18.44
N GLY A 306 -1.38 -5.87 17.36
CA GLY A 306 -1.88 -7.11 16.81
C GLY A 306 -3.17 -6.99 15.97
N VAL A 307 -3.60 -5.77 15.66
CA VAL A 307 -4.77 -5.52 14.77
C VAL A 307 -4.47 -5.95 13.34
N VAL A 308 -3.22 -5.75 12.90
CA VAL A 308 -2.74 -6.20 11.59
C VAL A 308 -1.51 -7.07 11.79
N ARG A 309 -1.54 -8.29 11.26
CA ARG A 309 -0.46 -9.29 11.38
C ARG A 309 -0.08 -9.80 10.01
N ALA A 310 1.18 -10.06 9.77
CA ALA A 310 1.68 -10.59 8.50
C ALA A 310 0.99 -11.91 8.11
N ALA A 311 0.66 -12.76 9.05
CA ALA A 311 -0.04 -14.03 8.81
C ALA A 311 -1.38 -13.85 8.06
N ASP A 312 -2.00 -12.70 8.19
CA ASP A 312 -3.28 -12.38 7.54
C ASP A 312 -3.11 -11.83 6.10
N PHE A 313 -1.90 -11.41 5.71
CA PHE A 313 -1.65 -10.71 4.43
C PHE A 313 -0.52 -11.32 3.60
N VAL A 314 0.43 -12.02 4.22
CA VAL A 314 1.61 -12.56 3.55
C VAL A 314 1.51 -14.08 3.50
N ASP A 315 1.24 -14.62 2.33
CA ASP A 315 0.97 -16.05 2.09
C ASP A 315 1.93 -16.69 1.07
N GLY A 316 2.94 -15.93 0.62
CA GLY A 316 4.03 -16.42 -0.24
C GLY A 316 5.39 -16.06 0.32
N GLU A 317 6.39 -16.86 -0.04
CA GLU A 317 7.81 -16.61 0.22
C GLU A 317 8.61 -16.83 -1.06
N CYS A 318 9.63 -16.00 -1.29
CA CYS A 318 10.46 -16.07 -2.48
C CYS A 318 11.90 -15.66 -2.12
N PRO A 319 12.91 -16.49 -2.40
CA PRO A 319 14.31 -16.07 -2.34
C PRO A 319 14.55 -14.86 -3.25
N LEU A 320 15.42 -13.93 -2.85
CA LEU A 320 15.78 -12.76 -3.66
C LEU A 320 16.25 -13.17 -5.05
N SER A 321 17.06 -14.24 -5.13
CA SER A 321 17.58 -14.80 -6.39
C SER A 321 16.48 -15.18 -7.41
N ARG A 322 15.25 -15.44 -6.95
CA ARG A 322 14.10 -15.84 -7.79
C ARG A 322 13.07 -14.74 -7.96
N LEU A 323 13.38 -13.52 -7.57
CA LEU A 323 12.46 -12.38 -7.68
C LEU A 323 12.03 -12.07 -9.14
N PRO A 324 12.91 -12.17 -10.17
CA PRO A 324 12.49 -11.96 -11.55
C PRO A 324 11.39 -12.95 -12.01
N GLU A 325 11.51 -14.24 -11.64
CA GLU A 325 10.50 -15.27 -11.92
C GLU A 325 9.19 -14.99 -11.17
N LEU A 326 9.28 -14.51 -9.92
CA LEU A 326 8.11 -14.12 -9.15
C LEU A 326 7.32 -13.00 -9.86
N PHE A 327 7.98 -11.94 -10.33
CA PHE A 327 7.30 -10.86 -11.06
C PHE A 327 6.68 -11.33 -12.38
N LYS A 328 7.32 -12.24 -13.10
CA LYS A 328 6.72 -12.89 -14.28
C LYS A 328 5.47 -13.69 -13.90
N SER A 329 5.54 -14.49 -12.84
CA SER A 329 4.40 -15.24 -12.30
C SER A 329 3.26 -14.33 -11.85
N MET A 330 3.56 -13.24 -11.14
CA MET A 330 2.57 -12.22 -10.73
C MET A 330 1.92 -11.56 -11.96
N SER A 331 2.70 -11.34 -13.03
CA SER A 331 2.18 -10.79 -14.29
C SER A 331 1.22 -11.74 -14.98
N ALA A 332 1.45 -13.04 -14.87
CA ALA A 332 0.58 -14.09 -15.38
C ALA A 332 -0.64 -14.39 -14.48
N GLY A 333 -0.79 -13.69 -13.36
CA GLY A 333 -1.97 -13.80 -12.50
C GLY A 333 -1.77 -14.62 -11.22
N ASN A 334 -0.55 -14.67 -10.67
CA ASN A 334 -0.27 -15.21 -9.34
C ASN A 334 -1.32 -14.72 -8.32
N ARG A 335 -1.82 -15.63 -7.49
CA ARG A 335 -2.96 -15.40 -6.58
C ARG A 335 -2.55 -15.09 -5.15
N PHE A 336 -1.26 -15.07 -4.80
CA PHE A 336 -0.81 -14.63 -3.47
C PHE A 336 -1.30 -13.21 -3.16
N VAL A 337 -1.60 -12.97 -1.89
CA VAL A 337 -1.95 -11.62 -1.41
C VAL A 337 -0.70 -10.76 -1.39
N LYS A 338 0.31 -11.18 -0.63
CA LYS A 338 1.68 -10.64 -0.64
C LYS A 338 2.70 -11.77 -0.54
N THR A 339 3.88 -11.53 -1.05
CA THR A 339 5.02 -12.45 -0.94
C THR A 339 6.13 -11.78 -0.17
N GLN A 340 6.69 -12.46 0.83
CA GLN A 340 7.94 -12.04 1.47
C GLN A 340 9.10 -12.39 0.54
N VAL A 341 9.96 -11.43 0.26
CA VAL A 341 11.24 -11.62 -0.40
C VAL A 341 12.28 -11.87 0.68
N GLN A 342 12.90 -13.04 0.62
CA GLN A 342 13.95 -13.45 1.54
C GLN A 342 15.31 -13.15 0.92
N VAL A 343 16.15 -12.44 1.67
CA VAL A 343 17.53 -12.20 1.25
C VAL A 343 18.33 -13.48 1.46
N ASP A 344 18.89 -14.03 0.38
CA ASP A 344 19.76 -15.21 0.44
C ASP A 344 21.06 -14.80 1.14
N ARG A 345 21.35 -15.35 2.31
CA ARG A 345 22.57 -15.15 3.10
C ARG A 345 23.54 -16.29 2.94
#